data_9b80e5bc8eba8b78e53276777fb488e6
#
_entry.id   9b80e5bc8eba8b78e53276777fb488e6
#
_cell.length_a   1.000
_cell.length_b   1.000
_cell.length_c   1.000
_cell.angle_alpha   90.00
_cell.angle_beta   90.00
_cell.angle_gamma   90.00
#
_symmetry.space_group_name_H-M   'P 1'
#
loop_
_entity.id
_entity.type
_entity.pdbx_description
1 polymer ?
#
loop_
_entity_poly.entity_id
_entity_poly.type
_entity_poly.pdbx_seq_one_letter_code
_entity_poly.pdbx_strand_id
1 'polypeptide(L)'
;MKKVFDIQRKFRFTVYVLLAVSIGLVGLSAYVFTLSLKLADRSRQKIYVLDNGKSLLMALQEDISENRDAEGRDHVKRFHELFFTLEPDKQYIENNVREALYLADRTAMDQYLSFKENNLYNQVIASDISMTVMTDSIRLDFSGYPYRFAYYGRQKIVRTSNITTRSLHTTGQLRNISRTDHNPHGFLIEGWRIVDNNDLETIKRKSF
;
A
#
# COMPACT_ATOMS: atom_id res chain seq x y z
N MET A 1 62.97 -52.59 7.26
CA MET A 1 61.64 -52.49 6.60
C MET A 1 60.54 -51.95 7.49
N LYS A 2 60.38 -52.31 8.77
CA LYS A 2 59.28 -51.81 9.65
C LYS A 2 59.18 -50.27 9.77
N LYS A 3 60.32 -49.54 9.88
CA LYS A 3 60.33 -48.06 10.04
C LYS A 3 59.77 -47.29 8.82
N VAL A 4 59.94 -47.78 7.60
CA VAL A 4 59.48 -47.14 6.37
C VAL A 4 57.95 -47.27 6.23
N PHE A 5 57.36 -48.42 6.62
CA PHE A 5 55.91 -48.65 6.65
C PHE A 5 55.22 -47.74 7.66
N ASP A 6 55.86 -47.42 8.78
CA ASP A 6 55.31 -46.60 9.84
C ASP A 6 55.27 -45.09 9.40
N ILE A 7 56.30 -44.65 8.62
CA ILE A 7 56.34 -43.28 8.07
C ILE A 7 55.24 -43.09 7.00
N GLN A 8 55.07 -44.07 6.12
CA GLN A 8 54.00 -43.99 5.10
C GLN A 8 52.61 -43.99 5.72
N ARG A 9 52.38 -44.72 6.79
CA ARG A 9 51.10 -44.75 7.50
C ARG A 9 50.79 -43.43 8.17
N LYS A 10 51.79 -42.84 8.83
CA LYS A 10 51.68 -41.53 9.46
C LYS A 10 51.41 -40.42 8.43
N PHE A 11 52.13 -40.47 7.28
CA PHE A 11 51.94 -39.53 6.19
C PHE A 11 50.51 -39.57 5.61
N ARG A 12 49.99 -40.78 5.34
CA ARG A 12 48.58 -40.94 4.88
C ARG A 12 47.58 -40.41 5.88
N PHE A 13 47.80 -40.68 7.16
CA PHE A 13 46.95 -40.19 8.24
C PHE A 13 46.94 -38.65 8.27
N THR A 14 48.12 -38.01 8.18
CA THR A 14 48.24 -36.55 8.13
C THR A 14 47.49 -35.95 6.90
N VAL A 15 47.64 -36.60 5.74
CA VAL A 15 46.91 -36.18 4.54
C VAL A 15 45.37 -36.29 4.72
N TYR A 16 44.88 -37.37 5.33
CA TYR A 16 43.46 -37.48 5.58
C TYR A 16 42.93 -36.45 6.59
N VAL A 17 43.72 -36.15 7.63
CA VAL A 17 43.37 -35.10 8.60
C VAL A 17 43.34 -33.70 7.90
N LEU A 18 44.33 -33.41 7.07
CA LEU A 18 44.34 -32.15 6.30
C LEU A 18 43.15 -32.03 5.34
N LEU A 19 42.79 -33.13 4.66
CA LEU A 19 41.64 -33.18 3.79
C LEU A 19 40.34 -32.93 4.58
N ALA A 20 40.18 -33.60 5.72
CA ALA A 20 39.00 -33.44 6.58
C ALA A 20 38.86 -31.99 7.08
N VAL A 21 39.99 -31.39 7.53
CA VAL A 21 40.03 -29.97 7.94
C VAL A 21 39.67 -29.04 6.79
N SER A 22 40.23 -29.27 5.59
CA SER A 22 39.92 -28.45 4.39
C SER A 22 38.43 -28.53 4.00
N ILE A 23 37.84 -29.71 4.03
CA ILE A 23 36.41 -29.88 3.75
C ILE A 23 35.58 -29.17 4.83
N GLY A 24 35.97 -29.27 6.11
CA GLY A 24 35.29 -28.54 7.19
C GLY A 24 35.33 -27.02 7.03
N LEU A 25 36.49 -26.47 6.62
CA LEU A 25 36.66 -25.02 6.35
C LEU A 25 35.81 -24.54 5.16
N VAL A 26 35.75 -25.35 4.09
CA VAL A 26 34.90 -25.02 2.93
C VAL A 26 33.41 -25.02 3.32
N GLY A 27 32.99 -26.03 4.09
CA GLY A 27 31.62 -26.10 4.59
C GLY A 27 31.26 -24.91 5.50
N LEU A 28 32.16 -24.54 6.41
CA LEU A 28 31.99 -23.39 7.29
C LEU A 28 31.90 -22.06 6.48
N SER A 29 32.77 -21.91 5.48
CA SER A 29 32.76 -20.73 4.61
C SER A 29 31.45 -20.60 3.81
N ALA A 30 30.93 -21.69 3.27
CA ALA A 30 29.65 -21.74 2.58
C ALA A 30 28.50 -21.38 3.52
N TYR A 31 28.52 -21.90 4.75
CA TYR A 31 27.51 -21.58 5.76
C TYR A 31 27.53 -20.08 6.13
N VAL A 32 28.71 -19.53 6.43
CA VAL A 32 28.85 -18.09 6.75
C VAL A 32 28.44 -17.22 5.57
N PHE A 33 28.76 -17.63 4.34
CA PHE A 33 28.34 -16.91 3.14
C PHE A 33 26.82 -16.87 2.98
N THR A 34 26.12 -18.00 3.14
CA THR A 34 24.66 -18.04 3.06
C THR A 34 24.01 -17.23 4.19
N LEU A 35 24.59 -17.22 5.39
CA LEU A 35 24.14 -16.41 6.51
C LEU A 35 24.31 -14.90 6.21
N SER A 36 25.45 -14.51 5.62
CA SER A 36 25.74 -13.14 5.21
C SER A 36 24.76 -12.65 4.15
N LEU A 37 24.42 -13.47 3.17
CA LEU A 37 23.41 -13.13 2.17
C LEU A 37 22.04 -12.87 2.81
N LYS A 38 21.61 -13.71 3.73
CA LYS A 38 20.35 -13.53 4.48
C LYS A 38 20.35 -12.26 5.33
N LEU A 39 21.47 -11.92 5.94
CA LEU A 39 21.63 -10.67 6.69
C LEU A 39 21.66 -9.45 5.78
N ALA A 40 22.32 -9.54 4.63
CA ALA A 40 22.37 -8.45 3.64
C ALA A 40 20.97 -8.14 3.06
N ASP A 41 20.17 -9.16 2.77
CA ASP A 41 18.78 -8.98 2.33
C ASP A 41 17.93 -8.29 3.41
N ARG A 42 18.06 -8.69 4.67
CA ARG A 42 17.39 -8.02 5.79
C ARG A 42 17.85 -6.56 5.97
N SER A 43 19.10 -6.26 5.69
CA SER A 43 19.64 -4.89 5.83
C SER A 43 19.18 -3.94 4.72
N ARG A 44 18.92 -4.44 3.52
CA ARG A 44 18.41 -3.63 2.39
C ARG A 44 16.95 -3.18 2.59
N GLN A 45 16.26 -3.80 3.50
CA GLN A 45 14.86 -3.52 3.80
C GLN A 45 14.67 -2.46 4.90
N LYS A 46 15.75 -1.92 5.49
CA LYS A 46 15.64 -0.87 6.52
C LYS A 46 15.41 0.49 5.88
N ILE A 47 14.22 1.05 6.09
CA ILE A 47 13.90 2.41 5.69
C ILE A 47 14.32 3.34 6.83
N TYR A 48 15.23 4.27 6.54
CA TYR A 48 15.61 5.34 7.46
C TYR A 48 14.68 6.53 7.24
N VAL A 49 13.85 6.85 8.23
CA VAL A 49 13.05 8.07 8.23
C VAL A 49 13.83 9.14 8.98
N LEU A 50 14.23 10.19 8.28
CA LEU A 50 14.80 11.40 8.89
C LEU A 50 13.66 12.31 9.32
N ASP A 51 13.40 12.38 10.62
CA ASP A 51 12.49 13.37 11.19
C ASP A 51 13.31 14.62 11.56
N ASN A 52 13.10 15.70 10.80
CA ASN A 52 13.63 17.06 11.02
C ASN A 52 15.12 17.16 11.45
N GLY A 53 15.97 16.24 11.00
CA GLY A 53 17.40 16.30 11.22
C GLY A 53 17.88 15.99 12.65
N LYS A 54 17.02 15.48 13.55
CA LYS A 54 17.33 15.28 14.96
C LYS A 54 17.28 13.86 15.50
N SER A 55 16.71 12.89 14.80
CA SER A 55 16.86 11.48 15.20
C SER A 55 16.66 10.53 14.02
N LEU A 56 17.55 9.56 13.91
CA LEU A 56 17.36 8.39 13.06
C LEU A 56 16.39 7.46 13.78
N LEU A 57 15.11 7.58 13.51
CA LEU A 57 14.13 6.57 13.90
C LEU A 57 14.31 5.36 12.97
N MET A 58 14.96 4.34 13.52
CA MET A 58 14.99 3.03 12.88
C MET A 58 13.57 2.45 12.98
N ALA A 59 12.76 2.61 11.93
CA ALA A 59 11.53 1.88 11.81
C ALA A 59 11.88 0.38 11.83
N LEU A 60 11.47 -0.30 12.88
CA LEU A 60 11.57 -1.76 12.96
C LEU A 60 10.81 -2.33 11.76
N GLN A 61 11.55 -3.11 10.99
CA GLN A 61 11.07 -3.72 9.77
C GLN A 61 10.07 -4.82 10.12
N GLU A 62 8.80 -4.52 9.94
CA GLU A 62 7.81 -5.54 9.66
C GLU A 62 8.03 -6.06 8.23
N ASP A 63 7.77 -7.32 8.01
CA ASP A 63 8.02 -7.98 6.72
C ASP A 63 7.34 -7.18 5.60
N ILE A 64 8.03 -6.91 4.49
CA ILE A 64 7.50 -6.07 3.39
C ILE A 64 6.14 -6.59 2.91
N SER A 65 5.89 -7.90 3.01
CA SER A 65 4.61 -8.49 2.64
C SER A 65 3.45 -8.06 3.56
N GLU A 66 3.68 -7.94 4.88
CA GLU A 66 2.65 -7.50 5.84
C GLU A 66 2.34 -6.00 5.69
N ASN A 67 3.36 -5.18 5.43
CA ASN A 67 3.17 -3.76 5.18
C ASN A 67 2.41 -3.46 3.87
N ARG A 68 2.54 -4.31 2.84
CA ARG A 68 1.84 -4.09 1.55
C ARG A 68 0.32 -4.17 1.67
N ASP A 69 -0.22 -5.01 2.57
CA ASP A 69 -1.66 -5.07 2.81
C ASP A 69 -2.16 -3.76 3.47
N ALA A 70 -1.46 -3.27 4.49
CA ALA A 70 -1.78 -2.02 5.16
C ALA A 70 -1.65 -0.81 4.20
N GLU A 71 -0.55 -0.72 3.43
CA GLU A 71 -0.33 0.30 2.42
C GLU A 71 -1.42 0.29 1.33
N GLY A 72 -1.82 -0.89 0.87
CA GLY A 72 -2.87 -1.03 -0.14
C GLY A 72 -4.24 -0.57 0.38
N ARG A 73 -4.60 -0.89 1.63
CA ARG A 73 -5.83 -0.40 2.25
C ARG A 73 -5.81 1.11 2.42
N ASP A 74 -4.70 1.66 2.90
CA ASP A 74 -4.58 3.11 3.07
C ASP A 74 -4.63 3.83 1.72
N HIS A 75 -4.02 3.27 0.67
CA HIS A 75 -4.09 3.81 -0.69
C HIS A 75 -5.53 3.87 -1.21
N VAL A 76 -6.29 2.77 -1.07
CA VAL A 76 -7.71 2.72 -1.46
C VAL A 76 -8.54 3.69 -0.62
N LYS A 77 -8.33 3.74 0.70
CA LYS A 77 -9.01 4.67 1.60
C LYS A 77 -8.75 6.13 1.20
N ARG A 78 -7.47 6.51 1.04
CA ARG A 78 -7.06 7.86 0.67
C ARG A 78 -7.66 8.31 -0.66
N PHE A 79 -7.68 7.42 -1.66
CA PHE A 79 -8.33 7.70 -2.95
C PHE A 79 -9.80 8.05 -2.76
N HIS A 80 -10.56 7.26 -1.99
CA HIS A 80 -11.99 7.51 -1.78
C HIS A 80 -12.25 8.77 -0.97
N GLU A 81 -11.43 9.04 0.05
CA GLU A 81 -11.51 10.28 0.83
C GLU A 81 -11.29 11.51 -0.06
N LEU A 82 -10.26 11.52 -0.89
CA LEU A 82 -9.96 12.60 -1.80
C LEU A 82 -11.03 12.78 -2.90
N PHE A 83 -11.53 11.66 -3.45
CA PHE A 83 -12.43 11.71 -4.61
C PHE A 83 -13.87 12.08 -4.23
N PHE A 84 -14.33 11.71 -3.04
CA PHE A 84 -15.72 11.86 -2.61
C PHE A 84 -15.94 12.83 -1.45
N THR A 85 -14.89 13.39 -0.84
CA THR A 85 -15.05 14.47 0.13
C THR A 85 -15.10 15.79 -0.62
N LEU A 86 -16.27 16.41 -0.61
CA LEU A 86 -16.54 17.63 -1.35
C LEU A 86 -17.03 18.69 -0.37
N GLU A 87 -16.40 19.84 -0.39
CA GLU A 87 -16.87 21.06 0.26
C GLU A 87 -17.39 22.04 -0.80
N PRO A 88 -18.26 23.00 -0.46
CA PRO A 88 -18.82 23.95 -1.42
C PRO A 88 -17.80 25.03 -1.86
N ASP A 89 -16.59 24.62 -2.15
CA ASP A 89 -15.47 25.42 -2.62
C ASP A 89 -14.84 24.79 -3.87
N LYS A 90 -14.81 25.56 -4.94
CA LYS A 90 -14.31 25.09 -6.24
C LYS A 90 -12.85 24.64 -6.17
N GLN A 91 -12.00 25.42 -5.50
CA GLN A 91 -10.58 25.14 -5.44
C GLN A 91 -10.28 23.91 -4.59
N TYR A 92 -11.01 23.74 -3.49
CA TYR A 92 -10.94 22.54 -2.64
C TYR A 92 -11.29 21.28 -3.44
N ILE A 93 -12.41 21.32 -4.19
CA ILE A 93 -12.85 20.19 -5.02
C ILE A 93 -11.80 19.86 -6.09
N GLU A 94 -11.33 20.86 -6.85
CA GLU A 94 -10.34 20.66 -7.91
C GLU A 94 -9.01 20.11 -7.40
N ASN A 95 -8.56 20.59 -6.24
CA ASN A 95 -7.33 20.10 -5.61
C ASN A 95 -7.48 18.64 -5.16
N ASN A 96 -8.54 18.31 -4.44
CA ASN A 96 -8.77 16.96 -3.94
C ASN A 96 -8.93 15.94 -5.07
N VAL A 97 -9.73 16.29 -6.09
CA VAL A 97 -9.90 15.40 -7.24
C VAL A 97 -8.56 15.22 -7.98
N ARG A 98 -7.78 16.27 -8.17
CA ARG A 98 -6.46 16.15 -8.79
C ARG A 98 -5.55 15.21 -8.04
N GLU A 99 -5.48 15.33 -6.71
CA GLU A 99 -4.69 14.42 -5.87
C GLU A 99 -5.21 12.96 -5.95
N ALA A 100 -6.53 12.77 -5.98
CA ALA A 100 -7.12 11.45 -6.17
C ALA A 100 -6.72 10.83 -7.53
N LEU A 101 -6.69 11.62 -8.59
CA LEU A 101 -6.35 11.15 -9.94
C LEU A 101 -4.89 10.73 -10.09
N TYR A 102 -3.97 11.17 -9.21
CA TYR A 102 -2.61 10.60 -9.16
C TYR A 102 -2.57 9.16 -8.62
N LEU A 103 -3.63 8.73 -7.93
CA LEU A 103 -3.72 7.41 -7.29
C LEU A 103 -4.42 6.38 -8.17
N ALA A 104 -5.04 6.79 -9.29
CA ALA A 104 -5.89 5.93 -10.10
C ALA A 104 -5.64 6.11 -11.60
N ASP A 105 -6.15 5.17 -12.38
CA ASP A 105 -6.06 5.18 -13.83
C ASP A 105 -7.17 6.04 -14.49
N ARG A 106 -7.29 5.91 -15.81
CA ARG A 106 -8.27 6.64 -16.60
C ARG A 106 -9.73 6.41 -16.17
N THR A 107 -10.05 5.28 -15.56
CA THR A 107 -11.44 4.99 -15.12
C THR A 107 -11.94 6.00 -14.07
N ALA A 108 -11.05 6.46 -13.19
CA ALA A 108 -11.38 7.52 -12.23
C ALA A 108 -11.55 8.87 -12.92
N MET A 109 -10.73 9.18 -13.92
CA MET A 109 -10.88 10.39 -14.74
C MET A 109 -12.22 10.39 -15.49
N ASP A 110 -12.59 9.29 -16.12
CA ASP A 110 -13.85 9.15 -16.84
C ASP A 110 -15.05 9.36 -15.89
N GLN A 111 -14.97 8.84 -14.65
CA GLN A 111 -16.01 9.07 -13.63
C GLN A 111 -16.07 10.55 -13.19
N TYR A 112 -14.91 11.19 -13.00
CA TYR A 112 -14.84 12.62 -12.70
C TYR A 112 -15.49 13.45 -13.80
N LEU A 113 -15.20 13.17 -15.07
CA LEU A 113 -15.80 13.85 -16.22
C LEU A 113 -17.31 13.65 -16.26
N SER A 114 -17.79 12.42 -16.00
CA SER A 114 -19.22 12.13 -15.90
C SER A 114 -19.90 12.95 -14.80
N PHE A 115 -19.30 13.07 -13.62
CA PHE A 115 -19.83 13.91 -12.54
C PHE A 115 -19.85 15.40 -12.92
N LYS A 116 -18.82 15.86 -13.63
CA LYS A 116 -18.74 17.24 -14.12
C LYS A 116 -19.81 17.53 -15.18
N GLU A 117 -20.00 16.65 -16.15
CA GLU A 117 -21.03 16.73 -17.18
C GLU A 117 -22.44 16.73 -16.60
N ASN A 118 -22.67 15.93 -15.56
CA ASN A 118 -23.92 15.89 -14.80
C ASN A 118 -24.08 17.06 -13.83
N ASN A 119 -23.19 18.05 -13.89
CA ASN A 119 -23.25 19.30 -13.11
C ASN A 119 -23.17 19.12 -11.58
N LEU A 120 -22.67 17.96 -11.10
CA LEU A 120 -22.62 17.62 -9.67
C LEU A 120 -21.84 18.68 -8.87
N TYR A 121 -20.64 19.04 -9.31
CA TYR A 121 -19.77 19.96 -8.58
C TYR A 121 -20.36 21.37 -8.47
N ASN A 122 -21.00 21.86 -9.54
CA ASN A 122 -21.68 23.16 -9.49
C ASN A 122 -22.91 23.11 -8.57
N GLN A 123 -23.64 21.99 -8.52
CA GLN A 123 -24.74 21.81 -7.57
C GLN A 123 -24.26 21.78 -6.13
N VAL A 124 -23.12 21.13 -5.84
CA VAL A 124 -22.49 21.13 -4.51
C VAL A 124 -22.18 22.54 -4.06
N ILE A 125 -21.57 23.36 -4.93
CA ILE A 125 -21.21 24.74 -4.62
C ILE A 125 -22.46 25.63 -4.49
N ALA A 126 -23.36 25.58 -5.46
CA ALA A 126 -24.53 26.46 -5.52
C ALA A 126 -25.55 26.19 -4.40
N SER A 127 -25.61 24.96 -3.90
CA SER A 127 -26.55 24.56 -2.85
C SER A 127 -25.92 24.41 -1.48
N ASP A 128 -24.67 24.86 -1.29
CA ASP A 128 -23.93 24.76 -0.02
C ASP A 128 -23.94 23.34 0.57
N ILE A 129 -23.58 22.35 -0.26
CA ILE A 129 -23.59 20.94 0.10
C ILE A 129 -22.19 20.53 0.53
N SER A 130 -22.06 19.90 1.69
CA SER A 130 -20.83 19.19 2.09
C SER A 130 -21.03 17.68 2.00
N MET A 131 -20.04 16.99 1.45
CA MET A 131 -20.01 15.53 1.38
C MET A 131 -18.77 15.00 2.07
N THR A 132 -18.92 14.04 2.96
CA THR A 132 -17.81 13.35 3.62
C THR A 132 -17.95 11.86 3.46
N VAL A 133 -16.82 11.16 3.42
CA VAL A 133 -16.78 9.68 3.29
C VAL A 133 -16.31 9.07 4.60
N MET A 134 -16.99 8.03 5.02
CA MET A 134 -16.62 7.17 6.14
C MET A 134 -16.34 5.77 5.60
N THR A 135 -15.13 5.28 5.80
CA THR A 135 -14.73 3.92 5.42
C THR A 135 -15.21 2.92 6.45
N ASP A 136 -16.02 1.96 6.05
CA ASP A 136 -16.49 0.88 6.92
C ASP A 136 -15.54 -0.33 6.83
N SER A 137 -15.18 -0.77 5.62
CA SER A 137 -14.20 -1.84 5.42
C SER A 137 -13.57 -1.82 4.02
N ILE A 138 -12.37 -2.36 3.92
CA ILE A 138 -11.66 -2.57 2.66
C ILE A 138 -11.19 -4.02 2.63
N ARG A 139 -11.61 -4.76 1.62
CA ARG A 139 -11.15 -6.12 1.37
C ARG A 139 -10.13 -6.08 0.24
N LEU A 140 -8.95 -6.62 0.50
CA LEU A 140 -7.89 -6.80 -0.50
C LEU A 140 -7.65 -8.29 -0.72
N ASP A 141 -7.43 -8.66 -1.96
CA ASP A 141 -7.06 -10.01 -2.36
C ASP A 141 -5.70 -9.96 -3.06
N PHE A 142 -4.68 -10.43 -2.36
CA PHE A 142 -3.31 -10.55 -2.84
C PHE A 142 -2.98 -11.91 -3.46
N SER A 143 -3.95 -12.82 -3.57
CA SER A 143 -3.74 -14.16 -4.13
C SER A 143 -3.42 -14.14 -5.64
N GLY A 144 -3.78 -13.07 -6.34
CA GLY A 144 -3.52 -12.87 -7.77
C GLY A 144 -2.99 -11.46 -8.04
N TYR A 145 -2.37 -11.27 -9.20
CA TYR A 145 -1.89 -9.96 -9.66
C TYR A 145 -2.54 -9.59 -11.00
N PRO A 146 -3.05 -8.35 -11.18
CA PRO A 146 -3.15 -7.25 -10.21
C PRO A 146 -4.08 -7.59 -9.02
N TYR A 147 -3.79 -6.99 -7.86
CA TYR A 147 -4.52 -7.26 -6.61
C TYR A 147 -5.93 -6.70 -6.68
N ARG A 148 -6.94 -7.49 -6.31
CA ARG A 148 -8.32 -7.03 -6.35
C ARG A 148 -8.72 -6.37 -5.04
N PHE A 149 -9.55 -5.32 -5.12
CA PHE A 149 -10.14 -4.74 -3.92
C PHE A 149 -11.64 -4.53 -4.04
N ALA A 150 -12.30 -4.56 -2.88
CA ALA A 150 -13.66 -4.10 -2.69
C ALA A 150 -13.67 -3.12 -1.52
N TYR A 151 -14.16 -1.91 -1.77
CA TYR A 151 -14.33 -0.85 -0.79
C TYR A 151 -15.78 -0.75 -0.38
N TYR A 152 -16.02 -0.66 0.92
CA TYR A 152 -17.33 -0.46 1.53
C TYR A 152 -17.24 0.75 2.45
N GLY A 153 -18.09 1.72 2.22
CA GLY A 153 -18.17 2.94 3.00
C GLY A 153 -19.53 3.59 2.91
N ARG A 154 -19.65 4.71 3.56
CA ARG A 154 -20.85 5.56 3.54
C ARG A 154 -20.47 7.00 3.24
N GLN A 155 -21.28 7.66 2.42
CA GLN A 155 -21.21 9.10 2.21
C GLN A 155 -22.24 9.79 3.09
N LYS A 156 -21.82 10.81 3.82
CA LYS A 156 -22.70 11.73 4.52
C LYS A 156 -22.82 13.01 3.69
N ILE A 157 -24.01 13.30 3.22
CA ILE A 157 -24.33 14.45 2.40
C ILE A 157 -25.13 15.42 3.25
N VAL A 158 -24.52 16.54 3.59
CA VAL A 158 -25.13 17.58 4.44
C VAL A 158 -25.62 18.71 3.55
N ARG A 159 -26.93 18.97 3.63
CA ARG A 159 -27.61 20.08 2.97
C ARG A 159 -28.19 21.01 4.01
N THR A 160 -28.59 22.19 3.63
CA THR A 160 -29.26 23.14 4.53
C THR A 160 -30.51 22.54 5.20
N SER A 161 -31.30 21.75 4.46
CA SER A 161 -32.60 21.20 4.92
C SER A 161 -32.51 19.79 5.49
N ASN A 162 -31.54 19.00 5.11
CA ASN A 162 -31.46 17.58 5.48
C ASN A 162 -30.02 17.05 5.45
N ILE A 163 -29.86 15.88 6.09
CA ILE A 163 -28.63 15.08 6.03
C ILE A 163 -29.01 13.73 5.44
N THR A 164 -28.37 13.33 4.35
CA THR A 164 -28.56 12.02 3.73
C THR A 164 -27.29 11.18 3.95
N THR A 165 -27.49 9.97 4.42
CA THR A 165 -26.45 8.93 4.44
C THR A 165 -26.68 8.00 3.25
N ARG A 166 -25.64 7.78 2.45
CA ARG A 166 -25.66 6.99 1.22
C ARG A 166 -24.62 5.90 1.29
N SER A 167 -24.90 4.71 0.78
CA SER A 167 -23.89 3.68 0.59
C SER A 167 -22.83 4.11 -0.44
N LEU A 168 -21.62 3.61 -0.29
CA LEU A 168 -20.57 3.75 -1.28
C LEU A 168 -19.79 2.45 -1.38
N HIS A 169 -20.16 1.62 -2.35
CA HIS A 169 -19.44 0.39 -2.63
C HIS A 169 -18.74 0.50 -3.97
N THR A 170 -17.44 0.26 -3.98
CA THR A 170 -16.64 0.30 -5.21
C THR A 170 -15.75 -0.91 -5.31
N THR A 171 -15.31 -1.21 -6.51
CA THR A 171 -14.33 -2.28 -6.79
C THR A 171 -13.29 -1.80 -7.77
N GLY A 172 -12.14 -2.45 -7.78
CA GLY A 172 -11.05 -2.20 -8.72
C GLY A 172 -9.90 -3.13 -8.47
N GLN A 173 -8.76 -2.79 -9.05
CA GLN A 173 -7.52 -3.53 -8.90
C GLN A 173 -6.40 -2.58 -8.49
N LEU A 174 -5.39 -3.10 -7.79
CA LEU A 174 -4.16 -2.39 -7.45
C LEU A 174 -3.01 -2.98 -8.26
N ARG A 175 -2.34 -2.14 -9.03
CA ARG A 175 -1.09 -2.47 -9.71
C ARG A 175 0.08 -1.76 -9.03
N ASN A 176 1.21 -2.46 -8.88
CA ASN A 176 2.43 -1.85 -8.37
C ASN A 176 3.02 -0.88 -9.40
N ILE A 177 3.37 0.32 -8.95
CA ILE A 177 4.09 1.33 -9.70
C ILE A 177 5.24 1.88 -8.86
N SER A 178 6.12 2.68 -9.47
CA SER A 178 7.15 3.41 -8.74
C SER A 178 6.53 4.42 -7.78
N ARG A 179 7.07 4.53 -6.58
CA ARG A 179 6.66 5.53 -5.58
C ARG A 179 7.06 6.93 -6.06
N THR A 180 6.17 7.89 -5.81
CA THR A 180 6.41 9.31 -6.08
C THR A 180 5.87 10.14 -4.91
N ASP A 181 6.18 11.43 -4.87
CA ASP A 181 5.69 12.34 -3.82
C ASP A 181 4.15 12.39 -3.77
N HIS A 182 3.49 12.30 -4.93
CA HIS A 182 2.01 12.25 -5.02
C HIS A 182 1.43 10.85 -4.80
N ASN A 183 2.27 9.80 -4.87
CA ASN A 183 1.86 8.41 -4.69
C ASN A 183 2.90 7.64 -3.88
N PRO A 184 2.96 7.86 -2.57
CA PRO A 184 3.98 7.27 -1.70
C PRO A 184 3.84 5.77 -1.50
N HIS A 185 2.63 5.20 -1.65
CA HIS A 185 2.40 3.77 -1.50
C HIS A 185 2.85 2.96 -2.72
N GLY A 186 3.01 3.61 -3.90
CA GLY A 186 3.42 2.95 -5.12
C GLY A 186 2.40 1.93 -5.65
N PHE A 187 1.10 2.24 -5.49
CA PHE A 187 0.00 1.53 -6.12
C PHE A 187 -0.73 2.42 -7.12
N LEU A 188 -1.29 1.82 -8.16
CA LEU A 188 -2.23 2.47 -9.06
C LEU A 188 -3.56 1.70 -9.01
N ILE A 189 -4.63 2.41 -8.74
CA ILE A 189 -5.99 1.86 -8.85
C ILE A 189 -6.34 1.78 -10.33
N GLU A 190 -6.72 0.57 -10.79
CA GLU A 190 -7.12 0.31 -12.18
C GLU A 190 -8.51 -0.33 -12.25
N GLY A 191 -9.22 -0.04 -13.35
CA GLY A 191 -10.55 -0.61 -13.59
C GLY A 191 -11.55 -0.28 -12.49
N TRP A 192 -11.41 0.90 -11.88
CA TRP A 192 -12.26 1.33 -10.78
C TRP A 192 -13.70 1.60 -11.24
N ARG A 193 -14.67 1.17 -10.44
CA ARG A 193 -16.08 1.40 -10.69
C ARG A 193 -16.89 1.46 -9.41
N ILE A 194 -17.94 2.26 -9.43
CA ILE A 194 -18.96 2.30 -8.38
C ILE A 194 -19.94 1.14 -8.64
N VAL A 195 -20.16 0.30 -7.62
CA VAL A 195 -21.05 -0.85 -7.67
C VAL A 195 -22.40 -0.50 -7.06
N ASP A 196 -22.38 0.24 -5.94
CA ASP A 196 -23.59 0.69 -5.25
C ASP A 196 -23.38 2.07 -4.63
N ASN A 197 -24.38 2.94 -4.79
CA ASN A 197 -24.38 4.30 -4.24
C ASN A 197 -25.83 4.75 -4.03
N ASN A 198 -26.53 4.12 -3.10
CA ASN A 198 -27.95 4.34 -2.81
C ASN A 198 -28.15 5.10 -1.51
N ASP A 199 -29.21 5.90 -1.43
CA ASP A 199 -29.60 6.58 -0.20
C ASP A 199 -30.10 5.54 0.82
N LEU A 200 -29.48 5.50 2.00
CA LEU A 200 -29.82 4.61 3.11
C LEU A 200 -30.81 5.28 4.06
N GLU A 201 -30.55 6.53 4.39
CA GLU A 201 -31.34 7.29 5.36
C GLU A 201 -31.29 8.78 5.02
N THR A 202 -32.40 9.48 5.24
CA THR A 202 -32.46 10.95 5.16
C THR A 202 -33.14 11.53 6.37
N ILE A 203 -32.44 12.35 7.12
CA ILE A 203 -32.91 13.00 8.34
C ILE A 203 -33.09 14.50 8.07
N LYS A 204 -34.26 15.06 8.43
CA LYS A 204 -34.47 16.51 8.36
C LYS A 204 -33.58 17.23 9.36
N ARG A 205 -32.90 18.27 8.94
CA ARG A 205 -32.10 19.12 9.81
C ARG A 205 -33.06 20.03 10.58
N LYS A 206 -32.99 20.02 11.93
CA LYS A 206 -33.72 21.03 12.71
C LYS A 206 -33.04 22.37 12.46
N SER A 207 -33.75 23.33 11.88
CA SER A 207 -33.36 24.73 11.88
C SER A 207 -33.45 25.25 13.31
N PHE A 208 -32.34 25.81 13.79
CA PHE A 208 -32.32 26.59 15.02
C PHE A 208 -32.85 27.97 14.74
#